data_31c9236dd43878c88477925dd5b94b8c
#
_entry.id   31c9236dd43878c88477925dd5b94b8c
#
_cell.length_a   1.000
_cell.length_b   1.000
_cell.length_c   1.000
_cell.angle_alpha   90.00
_cell.angle_beta   90.00
_cell.angle_gamma   90.00
#
_symmetry.space_group_name_H-M   'P 1'
#
loop_
_entity.id
_entity.type
_entity.pdbx_description
1 polymer ?
#
loop_
_entity_poly.entity_id
_entity_poly.type
_entity_poly.pdbx_seq_one_letter_code
_entity_poly.pdbx_strand_id
1 'polypeptide(L)'
;RRGPARAAAEKAIRDSGQEEFKLGRLADIPEGEKITMYRNGEFCDLCAGPHVDCTGRIKAFKLLSVAGAYHRGDEKNKQLQRIYGTAFASKEELENYLKQMEEAKLRDHRKLGKELGLFTIVDRVGQGLILWKPKGAILRQSLQDFILELLRKQGYQQVFTPHIGKLGLFRTSGHFPYYKYSQFV
;
A
#
# COMPACT_ATOMS: atom_id res chain seq x y z
N ARG A 1 26.86 -3.26 17.39
CA ARG A 1 26.32 -2.95 18.73
C ARG A 1 25.28 -4.02 19.05
N ARG A 2 25.39 -4.68 20.21
CA ARG A 2 24.35 -5.59 20.70
C ARG A 2 23.12 -4.74 21.01
N GLY A 3 21.94 -5.11 20.49
CA GLY A 3 20.70 -4.44 20.83
C GLY A 3 20.36 -4.62 22.32
N PRO A 4 19.47 -3.78 22.89
CA PRO A 4 19.07 -3.93 24.28
C PRO A 4 18.39 -5.30 24.49
N ALA A 5 18.60 -5.87 25.70
CA ALA A 5 17.82 -7.03 26.09
C ALA A 5 16.32 -6.67 26.15
N ARG A 6 15.43 -7.64 25.95
CA ARG A 6 13.97 -7.43 25.92
C ARG A 6 13.47 -6.63 27.13
N ALA A 7 13.96 -6.94 28.34
CA ALA A 7 13.61 -6.21 29.57
C ALA A 7 14.00 -4.73 29.54
N ALA A 8 15.16 -4.39 28.92
CA ALA A 8 15.59 -2.99 28.80
C ALA A 8 14.76 -2.23 27.76
N ALA A 9 14.35 -2.89 26.67
CA ALA A 9 13.43 -2.32 25.68
C ALA A 9 12.04 -2.09 26.29
N GLU A 10 11.53 -3.04 27.05
CA GLU A 10 10.26 -2.92 27.76
C GLU A 10 10.26 -1.75 28.74
N LYS A 11 11.33 -1.61 29.53
CA LYS A 11 11.48 -0.47 30.43
C LYS A 11 11.48 0.86 29.67
N ALA A 12 12.24 0.97 28.58
CA ALA A 12 12.30 2.19 27.80
C ALA A 12 10.94 2.56 27.18
N ILE A 13 10.13 1.57 26.78
CA ILE A 13 8.76 1.78 26.28
C ILE A 13 7.86 2.32 27.40
N ARG A 14 7.94 1.75 28.59
CA ARG A 14 7.17 2.21 29.77
C ARG A 14 7.55 3.64 30.17
N ASP A 15 8.84 3.90 30.24
CA ASP A 15 9.37 5.22 30.59
C ASP A 15 8.95 6.32 29.57
N SER A 16 8.65 5.93 28.30
CA SER A 16 8.20 6.84 27.24
C SER A 16 6.68 7.03 27.17
N GLY A 17 5.89 6.33 28.00
CA GLY A 17 4.42 6.39 27.98
C GLY A 17 3.77 5.77 26.72
N GLN A 18 4.47 4.91 26.01
CA GLN A 18 4.00 4.28 24.76
C GLN A 18 3.55 2.82 24.93
N GLU A 19 3.26 2.41 26.16
CA GLU A 19 3.02 1.01 26.54
C GLU A 19 1.88 0.39 25.76
N GLU A 20 0.76 1.09 25.60
CA GLU A 20 -0.47 0.58 25.02
C GLU A 20 -0.28 -0.08 23.66
N PHE A 21 0.55 0.54 22.80
CA PHE A 21 0.75 0.06 21.44
C PHE A 21 2.08 -0.64 21.21
N LYS A 22 3.11 -0.28 21.96
CA LYS A 22 4.48 -0.73 21.73
C LYS A 22 4.83 -2.02 22.45
N LEU A 23 4.27 -2.32 23.61
CA LEU A 23 4.47 -3.59 24.30
C LEU A 23 3.96 -4.77 23.46
N GLY A 24 2.80 -4.60 22.80
CA GLY A 24 2.30 -5.59 21.86
C GLY A 24 3.24 -5.82 20.68
N ARG A 25 3.85 -4.75 20.14
CA ARG A 25 4.87 -4.87 19.07
C ARG A 25 6.16 -5.53 19.55
N LEU A 26 6.57 -5.25 20.76
CA LEU A 26 7.71 -5.92 21.37
C LEU A 26 7.47 -7.42 21.56
N ALA A 27 6.25 -7.80 21.95
CA ALA A 27 5.84 -9.20 22.09
C ALA A 27 5.83 -9.96 20.75
N ASP A 28 5.53 -9.27 19.63
CA ASP A 28 5.52 -9.87 18.29
C ASP A 28 6.94 -10.24 17.80
N ILE A 29 8.00 -9.72 18.42
CA ILE A 29 9.39 -10.05 18.05
C ILE A 29 9.73 -11.43 18.63
N PRO A 30 10.10 -12.44 17.83
CA PRO A 30 10.46 -13.76 18.31
C PRO A 30 11.58 -13.76 19.34
N GLU A 31 11.62 -14.78 20.20
CA GLU A 31 12.74 -14.97 21.12
C GLU A 31 14.03 -15.25 20.36
N GLY A 32 15.12 -14.59 20.78
CA GLY A 32 16.42 -14.70 20.13
C GLY A 32 16.65 -13.72 18.99
N GLU A 33 15.61 -13.05 18.49
CA GLU A 33 15.79 -11.97 17.52
C GLU A 33 16.34 -10.70 18.16
N LYS A 34 17.11 -9.94 17.36
CA LYS A 34 17.75 -8.70 17.80
C LYS A 34 16.71 -7.59 17.90
N ILE A 35 16.48 -7.12 19.12
CA ILE A 35 15.66 -5.92 19.35
C ILE A 35 16.53 -4.69 19.12
N THR A 36 16.06 -3.75 18.33
CA THR A 36 16.72 -2.47 18.09
C THR A 36 15.81 -1.32 18.43
N MET A 37 16.38 -0.30 19.06
CA MET A 37 15.71 0.95 19.38
C MET A 37 16.50 2.12 18.81
N TYR A 38 15.82 3.07 18.27
CA TYR A 38 16.41 4.28 17.70
C TYR A 38 15.95 5.50 18.48
N ARG A 39 16.93 6.37 18.75
CA ARG A 39 16.72 7.59 19.51
C ARG A 39 16.97 8.80 18.63
N ASN A 40 16.08 9.80 18.72
CA ASN A 40 16.23 11.11 18.13
C ASN A 40 15.86 12.19 19.16
N GLY A 41 16.86 12.79 19.80
CA GLY A 41 16.65 13.65 20.94
C GLY A 41 16.07 12.86 22.12
N GLU A 42 14.92 13.30 22.63
CA GLU A 42 14.17 12.62 23.69
C GLU A 42 13.29 11.47 23.16
N PHE A 43 12.94 11.49 21.87
CA PHE A 43 12.12 10.46 21.26
C PHE A 43 12.92 9.16 21.07
N CYS A 44 12.37 8.04 21.54
CA CYS A 44 12.96 6.72 21.39
C CYS A 44 11.88 5.69 21.03
N ASP A 45 12.12 4.89 20.00
CA ASP A 45 11.15 3.90 19.54
C ASP A 45 11.80 2.61 19.02
N LEU A 46 11.01 1.52 19.00
CA LEU A 46 11.37 0.27 18.33
C LEU A 46 11.45 0.49 16.82
N CYS A 47 12.58 0.12 16.22
CA CYS A 47 12.73 0.14 14.77
C CYS A 47 13.83 -0.80 14.31
N ALA A 48 13.56 -1.55 13.23
CA ALA A 48 14.56 -2.44 12.63
C ALA A 48 15.58 -1.69 11.75
N GLY A 49 15.31 -0.42 11.39
CA GLY A 49 16.17 0.33 10.47
C GLY A 49 15.91 -0.03 9.00
N PRO A 50 16.77 0.40 8.07
CA PRO A 50 17.90 1.29 8.30
C PRO A 50 17.50 2.73 8.63
N HIS A 51 18.43 3.49 9.21
CA HIS A 51 18.25 4.91 9.52
C HIS A 51 19.45 5.73 9.03
N VAL A 52 19.20 7.00 8.72
CA VAL A 52 20.27 7.96 8.51
C VAL A 52 20.99 8.27 9.83
N ASP A 53 22.27 8.62 9.78
CA ASP A 53 23.07 8.90 10.98
C ASP A 53 22.60 10.15 11.71
N CYS A 54 22.11 11.14 10.97
CA CYS A 54 21.53 12.35 11.54
C CYS A 54 20.45 12.92 10.62
N THR A 55 19.47 13.60 11.21
CA THR A 55 18.36 14.23 10.49
C THR A 55 18.81 15.37 9.56
N GLY A 56 19.98 15.97 9.80
CA GLY A 56 20.58 16.97 8.91
C GLY A 56 20.91 16.47 7.50
N ARG A 57 20.94 15.15 7.28
CA ARG A 57 21.08 14.56 5.93
C ARG A 57 19.79 14.62 5.12
N ILE A 58 18.65 14.81 5.76
CA ILE A 58 17.36 14.97 5.09
C ILE A 58 17.24 16.43 4.64
N LYS A 59 17.53 16.70 3.37
CA LYS A 59 17.61 18.06 2.83
C LYS A 59 16.26 18.68 2.52
N ALA A 60 15.32 17.86 2.10
CA ALA A 60 13.96 18.30 1.79
C ALA A 60 12.94 17.24 2.22
N PHE A 61 11.89 17.64 2.93
CA PHE A 61 10.78 16.77 3.28
C PHE A 61 9.47 17.53 3.26
N LYS A 62 8.37 16.81 3.12
CA LYS A 62 7.02 17.38 3.21
C LYS A 62 6.06 16.36 3.82
N LEU A 63 5.22 16.81 4.73
CA LEU A 63 4.06 16.07 5.18
C LEU A 63 2.94 16.23 4.13
N LEU A 64 2.35 15.12 3.69
CA LEU A 64 1.42 15.08 2.56
C LEU A 64 -0.03 15.02 3.03
N SER A 65 -0.33 14.11 3.95
CA SER A 65 -1.70 13.89 4.41
C SER A 65 -1.75 13.20 5.76
N VAL A 66 -2.92 13.26 6.40
CA VAL A 66 -3.27 12.50 7.59
C VAL A 66 -4.48 11.64 7.27
N ALA A 67 -4.47 10.38 7.69
CA ALA A 67 -5.61 9.46 7.54
C ALA A 67 -5.83 8.66 8.83
N GLY A 68 -7.07 8.25 9.09
CA GLY A 68 -7.37 7.28 10.13
C GLY A 68 -6.82 5.90 9.75
N ALA A 69 -6.31 5.17 10.74
CA ALA A 69 -5.89 3.79 10.57
C ALA A 69 -6.15 3.02 11.85
N TYR A 70 -6.85 1.90 11.76
CA TYR A 70 -7.05 1.04 12.92
C TYR A 70 -5.75 0.35 13.33
N HIS A 71 -5.50 0.29 14.64
CA HIS A 71 -4.34 -0.42 15.17
C HIS A 71 -4.35 -1.88 14.71
N ARG A 72 -3.23 -2.34 14.14
CA ARG A 72 -3.07 -3.68 13.53
C ARG A 72 -4.01 -3.98 12.36
N GLY A 73 -4.67 -2.98 11.80
CA GLY A 73 -5.59 -3.17 10.67
C GLY A 73 -6.95 -3.78 11.05
N ASP A 74 -7.25 -3.92 12.32
CA ASP A 74 -8.53 -4.45 12.83
C ASP A 74 -9.43 -3.29 13.24
N GLU A 75 -10.61 -3.20 12.63
CA GLU A 75 -11.62 -2.14 12.90
C GLU A 75 -12.16 -2.14 14.34
N LYS A 76 -11.99 -3.25 15.07
CA LYS A 76 -12.36 -3.35 16.49
C LYS A 76 -11.36 -2.68 17.42
N ASN A 77 -10.15 -2.41 16.94
CA ASN A 77 -9.10 -1.75 17.69
C ASN A 77 -9.23 -0.22 17.61
N LYS A 78 -8.49 0.47 18.46
CA LYS A 78 -8.44 1.93 18.46
C LYS A 78 -8.00 2.47 17.09
N GLN A 79 -8.69 3.51 16.64
CA GLN A 79 -8.29 4.25 15.46
C GLN A 79 -7.17 5.21 15.82
N LEU A 80 -6.07 5.12 15.07
CA LEU A 80 -4.90 5.96 15.16
C LEU A 80 -4.84 6.93 13.98
N GLN A 81 -4.02 7.96 14.09
CA GLN A 81 -3.70 8.84 12.98
C GLN A 81 -2.44 8.36 12.28
N ARG A 82 -2.52 8.19 10.96
CA ARG A 82 -1.39 7.86 10.10
C ARG A 82 -1.00 9.11 9.32
N ILE A 83 0.21 9.59 9.56
CA ILE A 83 0.78 10.74 8.87
C ILE A 83 1.62 10.23 7.71
N TYR A 84 1.32 10.71 6.50
CA TYR A 84 2.08 10.43 5.30
C TYR A 84 3.02 11.58 4.99
N GLY A 85 4.23 11.25 4.63
CA GLY A 85 5.24 12.23 4.24
C GLY A 85 6.20 11.65 3.22
N THR A 86 7.01 12.52 2.64
CA THR A 86 8.07 12.14 1.71
C THR A 86 9.32 12.98 1.97
N ALA A 87 10.48 12.45 1.59
CA ALA A 87 11.77 13.13 1.72
C ALA A 87 12.64 12.87 0.49
N PHE A 88 13.44 13.87 0.11
CA PHE A 88 14.33 13.85 -1.05
C PHE A 88 15.70 14.41 -0.70
N ALA A 89 16.69 14.12 -1.54
CA ALA A 89 18.05 14.62 -1.38
C ALA A 89 18.16 16.12 -1.62
N SER A 90 17.28 16.70 -2.45
CA SER A 90 17.23 18.12 -2.74
C SER A 90 15.81 18.70 -2.72
N LYS A 91 15.71 20.03 -2.58
CA LYS A 91 14.42 20.73 -2.70
C LYS A 91 13.85 20.64 -4.11
N GLU A 92 14.69 20.67 -5.13
CA GLU A 92 14.28 20.55 -6.52
C GLU A 92 13.62 19.21 -6.81
N GLU A 93 14.21 18.12 -6.33
CA GLU A 93 13.59 16.79 -6.46
C GLU A 93 12.24 16.73 -5.75
N LEU A 94 12.11 17.30 -4.57
CA LEU A 94 10.85 17.39 -3.84
C LEU A 94 9.79 18.16 -4.63
N GLU A 95 10.15 19.34 -5.16
CA GLU A 95 9.25 20.18 -5.95
C GLU A 95 8.79 19.46 -7.23
N ASN A 96 9.71 18.81 -7.94
CA ASN A 96 9.38 18.00 -9.11
C ASN A 96 8.42 16.85 -8.77
N TYR A 97 8.66 16.16 -7.67
CA TYR A 97 7.76 15.11 -7.19
C TYR A 97 6.36 15.66 -6.86
N LEU A 98 6.27 16.77 -6.14
CA LEU A 98 4.98 17.38 -5.80
C LEU A 98 4.22 17.83 -7.05
N LYS A 99 4.92 18.40 -8.03
CA LYS A 99 4.34 18.77 -9.33
C LYS A 99 3.80 17.53 -10.07
N GLN A 100 4.56 16.45 -10.11
CA GLN A 100 4.11 15.18 -10.70
C GLN A 100 2.87 14.63 -9.98
N MET A 101 2.81 14.73 -8.65
CA MET A 101 1.65 14.30 -7.89
C MET A 101 0.39 15.12 -8.19
N GLU A 102 0.53 16.43 -8.40
CA GLU A 102 -0.58 17.29 -8.81
C GLU A 102 -1.02 16.98 -10.24
N GLU A 103 -0.10 16.83 -11.16
CA GLU A 103 -0.42 16.40 -12.53
C GLU A 103 -1.10 15.04 -12.56
N ALA A 104 -0.67 14.09 -11.72
CA ALA A 104 -1.30 12.78 -11.62
C ALA A 104 -2.77 12.87 -11.18
N LYS A 105 -3.10 13.80 -10.25
CA LYS A 105 -4.49 14.05 -9.85
C LYS A 105 -5.34 14.58 -11.00
N LEU A 106 -4.78 15.45 -11.84
CA LEU A 106 -5.49 15.96 -13.03
C LEU A 106 -5.74 14.86 -14.06
N ARG A 107 -4.85 13.87 -14.13
CA ARG A 107 -4.92 12.73 -15.04
C ARG A 107 -5.63 11.51 -14.45
N ASP A 108 -6.29 11.65 -13.29
CA ASP A 108 -7.03 10.53 -12.68
C ASP A 108 -8.06 9.97 -13.66
N HIS A 109 -7.94 8.68 -13.97
CA HIS A 109 -8.78 7.99 -14.94
C HIS A 109 -10.27 8.04 -14.57
N ARG A 110 -10.61 8.13 -13.28
CA ARG A 110 -12.00 8.23 -12.81
C ARG A 110 -12.60 9.58 -13.19
N LYS A 111 -11.79 10.65 -13.06
CA LYS A 111 -12.17 12.00 -13.46
C LYS A 111 -12.29 12.09 -14.99
N LEU A 112 -11.20 11.76 -15.69
CA LEU A 112 -11.16 11.81 -17.16
C LEU A 112 -12.18 10.88 -17.80
N GLY A 113 -12.36 9.68 -17.27
CA GLY A 113 -13.34 8.72 -17.77
C GLY A 113 -14.78 9.22 -17.70
N LYS A 114 -15.11 9.94 -16.61
CA LYS A 114 -16.41 10.60 -16.45
C LYS A 114 -16.57 11.79 -17.40
N GLU A 115 -15.58 12.69 -17.45
CA GLU A 115 -15.60 13.89 -18.28
C GLU A 115 -15.66 13.57 -19.77
N LEU A 116 -14.88 12.58 -20.22
CA LEU A 116 -14.84 12.13 -21.61
C LEU A 116 -15.97 11.15 -21.97
N GLY A 117 -16.76 10.73 -20.99
CA GLY A 117 -17.86 9.78 -21.21
C GLY A 117 -17.40 8.39 -21.65
N LEU A 118 -16.29 7.89 -21.06
CA LEU A 118 -15.70 6.60 -21.43
C LEU A 118 -16.41 5.42 -20.79
N PHE A 119 -16.85 5.57 -19.54
CA PHE A 119 -17.51 4.52 -18.75
C PHE A 119 -18.47 5.12 -17.73
N THR A 120 -19.26 4.26 -17.14
CA THR A 120 -20.16 4.60 -16.01
C THR A 120 -20.26 3.43 -15.04
N ILE A 121 -20.61 3.74 -13.80
CA ILE A 121 -20.99 2.78 -12.76
C ILE A 121 -22.45 3.05 -12.45
N VAL A 122 -23.26 2.01 -12.38
CA VAL A 122 -24.70 2.09 -12.09
C VAL A 122 -25.02 1.19 -10.91
N ASP A 123 -25.66 1.71 -9.88
CA ASP A 123 -25.97 0.97 -8.64
C ASP A 123 -26.74 -0.32 -8.89
N ARG A 124 -27.65 -0.35 -9.88
CA ARG A 124 -28.40 -1.55 -10.26
C ARG A 124 -27.52 -2.69 -10.78
N VAL A 125 -26.33 -2.34 -11.34
CA VAL A 125 -25.35 -3.33 -11.82
C VAL A 125 -24.45 -3.76 -10.69
N GLY A 126 -24.05 -2.81 -9.84
CA GLY A 126 -23.22 -3.04 -8.67
C GLY A 126 -21.98 -2.15 -8.63
N GLN A 127 -21.50 -1.88 -7.42
CA GLN A 127 -20.29 -1.09 -7.20
C GLN A 127 -19.05 -1.83 -7.73
N GLY A 128 -18.20 -1.10 -8.45
CA GLY A 128 -16.99 -1.68 -9.06
C GLY A 128 -17.21 -2.39 -10.39
N LEU A 129 -18.46 -2.58 -10.84
CA LEU A 129 -18.79 -3.16 -12.13
C LEU A 129 -18.93 -2.08 -13.19
N ILE A 130 -17.94 -2.00 -14.08
CA ILE A 130 -17.79 -0.93 -15.05
C ILE A 130 -18.60 -1.20 -16.31
N LEU A 131 -19.46 -0.25 -16.69
CA LEU A 131 -20.15 -0.24 -17.99
C LEU A 131 -19.39 0.67 -18.95
N TRP A 132 -18.82 0.08 -19.99
CA TRP A 132 -18.09 0.82 -21.02
C TRP A 132 -19.07 1.49 -22.00
N LYS A 133 -18.92 2.80 -22.18
CA LYS A 133 -19.63 3.55 -23.22
C LYS A 133 -18.92 3.40 -24.57
N PRO A 134 -19.54 3.77 -25.71
CA PRO A 134 -18.95 3.54 -27.01
C PRO A 134 -17.52 4.03 -27.19
N LYS A 135 -17.20 5.25 -26.77
CA LYS A 135 -15.83 5.79 -26.81
C LYS A 135 -14.86 4.98 -25.97
N GLY A 136 -15.27 4.57 -24.76
CA GLY A 136 -14.48 3.76 -23.87
C GLY A 136 -14.27 2.33 -24.40
N ALA A 137 -15.28 1.76 -25.04
CA ALA A 137 -15.17 0.45 -25.68
C ALA A 137 -14.14 0.46 -26.82
N ILE A 138 -14.15 1.49 -27.67
CA ILE A 138 -13.17 1.67 -28.75
C ILE A 138 -11.76 1.80 -28.16
N LEU A 139 -11.57 2.67 -27.15
CA LEU A 139 -10.27 2.85 -26.50
C LEU A 139 -9.75 1.54 -25.90
N ARG A 140 -10.61 0.82 -25.19
CA ARG A 140 -10.27 -0.48 -24.59
C ARG A 140 -9.87 -1.50 -25.65
N GLN A 141 -10.65 -1.58 -26.75
CA GLN A 141 -10.37 -2.50 -27.84
C GLN A 141 -9.03 -2.18 -28.52
N SER A 142 -8.76 -0.91 -28.80
CA SER A 142 -7.50 -0.47 -29.41
C SER A 142 -6.28 -0.83 -28.55
N LEU A 143 -6.37 -0.65 -27.23
CA LEU A 143 -5.31 -1.06 -26.31
C LEU A 143 -5.13 -2.58 -26.27
N GLN A 144 -6.23 -3.32 -26.27
CA GLN A 144 -6.21 -4.78 -26.30
C GLN A 144 -5.57 -5.31 -27.58
N ASP A 145 -5.96 -4.77 -28.74
CA ASP A 145 -5.42 -5.17 -30.04
C ASP A 145 -3.90 -4.89 -30.13
N PHE A 146 -3.47 -3.72 -29.64
CA PHE A 146 -2.05 -3.37 -29.56
C PHE A 146 -1.24 -4.37 -28.73
N ILE A 147 -1.71 -4.71 -27.53
CA ILE A 147 -1.03 -5.68 -26.66
C ILE A 147 -1.03 -7.07 -27.28
N LEU A 148 -2.15 -7.50 -27.88
CA LEU A 148 -2.24 -8.80 -28.54
C LEU A 148 -1.29 -8.90 -29.73
N GLU A 149 -1.14 -7.83 -30.50
CA GLU A 149 -0.17 -7.80 -31.62
C GLU A 149 1.26 -7.98 -31.11
N LEU A 150 1.65 -7.25 -30.05
CA LEU A 150 2.98 -7.38 -29.45
C LEU A 150 3.25 -8.79 -28.93
N LEU A 151 2.29 -9.37 -28.21
CA LEU A 151 2.41 -10.71 -27.64
C LEU A 151 2.51 -11.78 -28.74
N ARG A 152 1.73 -11.68 -29.82
CA ARG A 152 1.81 -12.59 -30.98
C ARG A 152 3.19 -12.54 -31.64
N LYS A 153 3.78 -11.35 -31.77
CA LYS A 153 5.16 -11.19 -32.31
C LYS A 153 6.22 -11.88 -31.43
N GLN A 154 5.94 -12.04 -30.15
CA GLN A 154 6.79 -12.74 -29.19
C GLN A 154 6.48 -14.24 -29.08
N GLY A 155 5.55 -14.77 -29.87
CA GLY A 155 5.19 -16.20 -29.89
C GLY A 155 4.12 -16.60 -28.87
N TYR A 156 3.51 -15.66 -28.13
CA TYR A 156 2.41 -15.98 -27.23
C TYR A 156 1.12 -16.33 -27.99
N GLN A 157 0.40 -17.29 -27.45
CA GLN A 157 -0.90 -17.71 -27.98
C GLN A 157 -2.02 -17.24 -27.05
N GLN A 158 -3.06 -16.67 -27.65
CA GLN A 158 -4.23 -16.23 -26.89
C GLN A 158 -5.13 -17.41 -26.53
N VAL A 159 -5.56 -17.46 -25.26
CA VAL A 159 -6.55 -18.41 -24.78
C VAL A 159 -7.69 -17.68 -24.08
N PHE A 160 -8.84 -18.30 -24.02
CA PHE A 160 -9.99 -17.82 -23.25
C PHE A 160 -10.33 -18.82 -22.17
N THR A 161 -10.20 -18.42 -20.93
CA THR A 161 -10.52 -19.23 -19.74
C THR A 161 -11.86 -18.79 -19.14
N PRO A 162 -12.61 -19.70 -18.53
CA PRO A 162 -13.84 -19.32 -17.83
C PRO A 162 -13.51 -18.44 -16.60
N HIS A 163 -14.44 -17.55 -16.25
CA HIS A 163 -14.31 -16.68 -15.07
C HIS A 163 -14.57 -17.41 -13.74
N ILE A 164 -15.22 -18.58 -13.79
CA ILE A 164 -15.59 -19.37 -12.62
C ILE A 164 -14.91 -20.73 -12.73
N GLY A 165 -14.28 -21.18 -11.67
CA GLY A 165 -13.61 -22.48 -11.57
C GLY A 165 -14.11 -23.28 -10.35
N LYS A 166 -13.95 -24.61 -10.38
CA LYS A 166 -14.25 -25.48 -9.23
C LYS A 166 -13.30 -25.17 -8.07
N LEU A 167 -13.81 -25.25 -6.84
CA LEU A 167 -13.05 -25.04 -5.60
C LEU A 167 -11.77 -25.87 -5.52
N GLY A 168 -11.76 -27.08 -6.10
CA GLY A 168 -10.58 -27.94 -6.16
C GLY A 168 -9.36 -27.29 -6.82
N LEU A 169 -9.56 -26.48 -7.87
CA LEU A 169 -8.51 -25.73 -8.52
C LEU A 169 -7.82 -24.74 -7.56
N PHE A 170 -8.60 -24.03 -6.78
CA PHE A 170 -8.11 -23.05 -5.80
C PHE A 170 -7.44 -23.69 -4.58
N ARG A 171 -7.85 -24.91 -4.22
CA ARG A 171 -7.16 -25.73 -3.20
C ARG A 171 -5.79 -26.16 -3.68
N THR A 172 -5.70 -26.66 -4.92
CA THR A 172 -4.42 -27.10 -5.52
C THR A 172 -3.43 -25.95 -5.65
N SER A 173 -3.90 -24.76 -6.02
CA SER A 173 -3.06 -23.55 -6.15
C SER A 173 -2.76 -22.84 -4.82
N GLY A 174 -3.30 -23.32 -3.69
CA GLY A 174 -3.11 -22.71 -2.37
C GLY A 174 -3.93 -21.44 -2.10
N HIS A 175 -4.70 -20.95 -3.08
CA HIS A 175 -5.53 -19.75 -2.89
C HIS A 175 -6.69 -19.97 -1.91
N PHE A 176 -7.16 -21.17 -1.76
CA PHE A 176 -8.11 -21.55 -0.73
C PHE A 176 -7.44 -22.50 0.27
N PRO A 177 -7.54 -22.28 1.60
CA PRO A 177 -8.38 -21.28 2.32
C PRO A 177 -7.74 -19.91 2.52
N TYR A 178 -6.51 -19.68 2.04
CA TYR A 178 -5.74 -18.46 2.35
C TYR A 178 -6.50 -17.16 2.01
N TYR A 179 -7.12 -17.09 0.83
CA TYR A 179 -7.91 -15.95 0.39
C TYR A 179 -9.43 -16.15 0.53
N LYS A 180 -9.87 -17.00 1.46
CA LYS A 180 -11.30 -17.37 1.64
C LYS A 180 -12.22 -16.16 1.71
N TYR A 181 -11.83 -15.11 2.42
CA TYR A 181 -12.65 -13.90 2.63
C TYR A 181 -12.71 -12.97 1.43
N SER A 182 -11.87 -13.19 0.42
CA SER A 182 -11.83 -12.42 -0.82
C SER A 182 -12.41 -13.18 -2.02
N GLN A 183 -12.97 -14.34 -1.78
CA GLN A 183 -13.57 -15.20 -2.81
C GLN A 183 -15.07 -15.23 -2.67
N PHE A 184 -15.77 -15.13 -3.80
CA PHE A 184 -17.20 -15.40 -3.88
C PHE A 184 -17.41 -16.90 -4.08
N VAL A 185 -18.30 -17.51 -3.26
CA VAL A 185 -18.58 -18.96 -3.27
C VAL A 185 -20.07 -19.17 -3.55
#